data_48d883485488aeef7ff69fe11baa6371
#
_entry.id   48d883485488aeef7ff69fe11baa6371
#
_cell.length_a   1.000
_cell.length_b   1.000
_cell.length_c   1.000
_cell.angle_alpha   90.00
_cell.angle_beta   90.00
_cell.angle_gamma   90.00
#
_symmetry.space_group_name_H-M   'P 1'
#
loop_
_entity.id
_entity.type
_entity.pdbx_description
1 polymer ?
#
loop_
_entity_poly.entity_id
_entity_poly.type
_entity_poly.pdbx_seq_one_letter_code
_entity_poly.pdbx_strand_id
1 'polypeptide(L)'
;QPNPAVVERAYGLGADRLCARTAREFTQQTLRDWGLEALAFDVELVVSELVTNALRHAVPHLAAPRPIRLRLLRHAGHLVCAVHDPSDRPPVVNHEDELAESGRGLNLVEALAVAWGWSPLRTGKVVWAAFAVDSAAHR
;
A
#
# COMPACT_ATOMS: atom_id res chain seq x y z
N GLN A 1 12.36 24.26 6.82
CA GLN A 1 11.11 24.66 6.18
C GLN A 1 10.33 23.43 5.79
N PRO A 2 9.25 23.12 6.46
CA PRO A 2 8.45 21.95 6.07
C PRO A 2 7.86 22.18 4.69
N ASN A 3 7.69 21.09 3.97
CA ASN A 3 7.06 21.15 2.66
C ASN A 3 5.55 21.07 2.85
N PRO A 4 4.83 22.21 2.66
CA PRO A 4 3.39 22.23 2.90
C PRO A 4 2.59 21.38 1.92
N ALA A 5 3.23 20.93 0.83
CA ALA A 5 2.53 20.11 -0.15
C ALA A 5 2.46 18.64 0.25
N VAL A 6 3.18 18.23 1.29
CA VAL A 6 3.15 16.85 1.75
C VAL A 6 2.05 16.69 2.80
N VAL A 7 1.08 15.85 2.52
CA VAL A 7 0.03 15.50 3.45
C VAL A 7 0.09 13.99 3.67
N GLU A 8 0.04 13.59 4.91
CA GLU A 8 0.18 12.18 5.24
C GLU A 8 -0.87 11.74 6.24
N ARG A 9 -1.33 10.52 6.08
CA ARG A 9 -2.21 9.86 7.05
C ARG A 9 -1.76 8.43 7.21
N ALA A 10 -1.66 7.95 8.45
CA ALA A 10 -1.16 6.62 8.74
C ALA A 10 -2.13 5.87 9.64
N TYR A 11 -2.11 4.56 9.53
CA TYR A 11 -2.96 3.70 10.32
C TYR A 11 -2.23 2.39 10.64
N GLY A 12 -2.30 1.97 11.90
CA GLY A 12 -1.74 0.68 12.30
C GLY A 12 -2.80 -0.40 12.17
N LEU A 13 -2.47 -1.45 11.43
CA LEU A 13 -3.39 -2.54 11.14
C LEU A 13 -3.04 -3.75 12.00
N GLY A 14 -4.05 -4.38 12.58
CA GLY A 14 -3.85 -5.67 13.23
C GLY A 14 -3.58 -6.75 12.19
N ALA A 15 -2.90 -7.81 12.61
CA ALA A 15 -2.60 -8.92 11.70
C ALA A 15 -3.69 -9.99 11.75
N ASP A 16 -4.92 -9.57 11.55
CA ASP A 16 -6.06 -10.49 11.56
C ASP A 16 -6.75 -10.45 10.20
N ARG A 17 -7.78 -11.26 10.05
CA ARG A 17 -8.44 -11.39 8.76
C ARG A 17 -9.28 -10.19 8.35
N LEU A 18 -9.49 -9.23 9.24
CA LEU A 18 -10.17 -7.99 8.90
C LEU A 18 -9.21 -6.92 8.44
N CYS A 19 -7.92 -7.21 8.45
CA CYS A 19 -6.87 -6.25 8.16
C CYS A 19 -7.04 -5.60 6.79
N ALA A 20 -7.27 -6.41 5.75
CA ALA A 20 -7.42 -5.87 4.41
C ALA A 20 -8.68 -5.00 4.28
N ARG A 21 -9.76 -5.42 4.93
CA ARG A 21 -10.99 -4.64 4.92
C ARG A 21 -10.81 -3.30 5.61
N THR A 22 -10.17 -3.31 6.77
CA THR A 22 -9.88 -2.09 7.51
C THR A 22 -9.01 -1.15 6.70
N ALA A 23 -8.01 -1.71 6.01
CA ALA A 23 -7.13 -0.92 5.14
C ALA A 23 -7.92 -0.26 4.02
N ARG A 24 -8.86 -0.98 3.40
CA ARG A 24 -9.68 -0.40 2.33
C ARG A 24 -10.57 0.72 2.87
N GLU A 25 -11.16 0.53 4.03
CA GLU A 25 -12.02 1.56 4.62
C GLU A 25 -11.23 2.82 4.96
N PHE A 26 -10.04 2.63 5.53
CA PHE A 26 -9.17 3.76 5.82
C PHE A 26 -8.78 4.50 4.53
N THR A 27 -8.46 3.75 3.47
CA THR A 27 -8.09 4.33 2.19
C THR A 27 -9.26 5.11 1.59
N GLN A 28 -10.45 4.53 1.59
CA GLN A 28 -11.64 5.21 1.08
C GLN A 28 -11.87 6.54 1.78
N GLN A 29 -11.81 6.53 3.10
CA GLN A 29 -12.07 7.74 3.86
C GLN A 29 -11.00 8.80 3.59
N THR A 30 -9.75 8.38 3.54
CA THR A 30 -8.64 9.30 3.29
C THR A 30 -8.76 9.96 1.91
N LEU A 31 -9.03 9.16 0.89
CA LEU A 31 -9.17 9.69 -0.46
C LEU A 31 -10.36 10.62 -0.58
N ARG A 32 -11.45 10.30 0.09
CA ARG A 32 -12.61 11.18 0.13
C ARG A 32 -12.26 12.52 0.77
N ASP A 33 -11.57 12.46 1.90
CA ASP A 33 -11.18 13.68 2.61
C ASP A 33 -10.22 14.54 1.79
N TRP A 34 -9.44 13.91 0.94
CA TRP A 34 -8.45 14.62 0.12
C TRP A 34 -8.97 15.00 -1.27
N GLY A 35 -10.22 14.68 -1.58
CA GLY A 35 -10.78 14.99 -2.88
C GLY A 35 -10.22 14.14 -4.00
N LEU A 36 -9.80 12.93 -3.70
CA LEU A 36 -9.18 12.02 -4.67
C LEU A 36 -10.03 10.79 -4.94
N GLU A 37 -11.33 10.91 -4.86
CA GLU A 37 -12.23 9.76 -5.06
C GLU A 37 -12.05 9.10 -6.42
N ALA A 38 -11.62 9.86 -7.41
CA ALA A 38 -11.41 9.30 -8.74
C ALA A 38 -10.34 8.20 -8.76
N LEU A 39 -9.43 8.20 -7.77
CA LEU A 39 -8.39 7.20 -7.67
C LEU A 39 -8.79 6.02 -6.80
N ALA A 40 -9.95 6.07 -6.15
CA ALA A 40 -10.27 5.13 -5.09
C ALA A 40 -10.24 3.68 -5.54
N PHE A 41 -10.80 3.39 -6.71
CA PHE A 41 -10.88 2.00 -7.17
C PHE A 41 -9.49 1.36 -7.30
N ASP A 42 -8.62 2.02 -8.02
CA ASP A 42 -7.27 1.48 -8.25
C ASP A 42 -6.45 1.45 -6.97
N VAL A 43 -6.53 2.52 -6.18
CA VAL A 43 -5.74 2.60 -4.95
C VAL A 43 -6.19 1.54 -3.95
N GLU A 44 -7.50 1.32 -3.81
CA GLU A 44 -8.00 0.30 -2.91
C GLU A 44 -7.55 -1.10 -3.30
N LEU A 45 -7.56 -1.39 -4.60
CA LEU A 45 -7.07 -2.69 -5.07
C LEU A 45 -5.60 -2.87 -4.71
N VAL A 46 -4.79 -1.86 -4.97
CA VAL A 46 -3.36 -1.94 -4.68
C VAL A 46 -3.10 -2.04 -3.18
N VAL A 47 -3.76 -1.22 -2.38
CA VAL A 47 -3.60 -1.29 -0.93
C VAL A 47 -3.98 -2.68 -0.41
N SER A 48 -5.09 -3.21 -0.89
CA SER A 48 -5.54 -4.54 -0.49
C SER A 48 -4.49 -5.60 -0.81
N GLU A 49 -3.87 -5.50 -1.98
CA GLU A 49 -2.86 -6.47 -2.39
C GLU A 49 -1.57 -6.33 -1.61
N LEU A 50 -1.14 -5.10 -1.33
CA LEU A 50 0.06 -4.89 -0.52
C LEU A 50 -0.14 -5.41 0.90
N VAL A 51 -1.29 -5.16 1.48
CA VAL A 51 -1.60 -5.62 2.83
C VAL A 51 -1.72 -7.14 2.87
N THR A 52 -2.42 -7.72 1.90
CA THR A 52 -2.57 -9.17 1.83
C THR A 52 -1.22 -9.86 1.64
N ASN A 53 -0.37 -9.25 0.81
CA ASN A 53 0.96 -9.78 0.59
C ASN A 53 1.79 -9.76 1.87
N ALA A 54 1.70 -8.68 2.65
CA ALA A 54 2.38 -8.61 3.93
C ALA A 54 1.87 -9.69 4.89
N LEU A 55 0.56 -9.90 4.92
CA LEU A 55 -0.01 -10.93 5.78
C LEU A 55 0.44 -12.33 5.41
N ARG A 56 0.54 -12.61 4.10
CA ARG A 56 0.90 -13.95 3.64
C ARG A 56 2.38 -14.25 3.78
N HIS A 57 3.21 -13.27 3.51
CA HIS A 57 4.63 -13.51 3.32
C HIS A 57 5.50 -12.99 4.44
N ALA A 58 5.00 -12.05 5.24
CA ALA A 58 5.79 -11.46 6.31
C ALA A 58 5.34 -11.94 7.68
N VAL A 59 4.06 -11.75 7.98
CA VAL A 59 3.54 -11.97 9.32
C VAL A 59 3.71 -13.42 9.81
N PRO A 60 3.48 -14.45 8.96
CA PRO A 60 3.61 -15.83 9.46
C PRO A 60 5.00 -16.22 9.91
N HIS A 61 6.01 -15.43 9.57
CA HIS A 61 7.40 -15.75 9.91
C HIS A 61 7.88 -15.06 11.17
N LEU A 62 6.98 -14.36 11.85
CA LEU A 62 7.34 -13.63 13.05
C LEU A 62 7.06 -14.45 14.29
N ALA A 63 7.95 -14.35 15.27
CA ALA A 63 7.78 -15.02 16.55
C ALA A 63 6.61 -14.44 17.33
N ALA A 64 6.37 -13.14 17.18
CA ALA A 64 5.28 -12.45 17.83
C ALA A 64 4.58 -11.55 16.82
N PRO A 65 3.25 -11.42 16.90
CA PRO A 65 2.54 -10.53 15.99
C PRO A 65 2.98 -9.09 16.14
N ARG A 66 3.14 -8.41 15.03
CA ARG A 66 3.45 -6.99 15.01
C ARG A 66 2.53 -6.30 14.03
N PRO A 67 2.21 -5.04 14.26
CA PRO A 67 1.30 -4.35 13.38
C PRO A 67 1.92 -4.09 12.00
N ILE A 68 1.07 -4.12 11.01
CA ILE A 68 1.37 -3.63 9.69
C ILE A 68 0.93 -2.17 9.67
N ARG A 69 1.75 -1.29 9.12
CA ARG A 69 1.40 0.12 9.03
C ARG A 69 1.10 0.48 7.60
N LEU A 70 -0.04 1.14 7.43
CA LEU A 70 -0.43 1.69 6.13
C LEU A 70 -0.29 3.20 6.20
N ARG A 71 0.39 3.77 5.21
CA ARG A 71 0.54 5.21 5.09
C ARG A 71 0.07 5.64 3.71
N LEU A 72 -0.67 6.72 3.69
CA LEU A 72 -1.06 7.37 2.45
C LEU A 72 -0.46 8.76 2.47
N LEU A 73 0.23 9.10 1.39
CA LEU A 73 0.89 10.39 1.26
C LEU A 73 0.45 11.06 -0.03
N ARG A 74 0.19 12.34 0.05
CA ARG A 74 -0.09 13.15 -1.12
C ARG A 74 0.99 14.20 -1.24
N HIS A 75 1.65 14.25 -2.39
CA HIS A 75 2.72 15.21 -2.61
C HIS A 75 2.83 15.51 -4.10
N ALA A 76 2.68 16.77 -4.45
CA ALA A 76 3.06 17.29 -5.77
C ALA A 76 2.54 16.46 -6.93
N GLY A 77 1.30 16.20 -7.05
CA GLY A 77 0.74 15.47 -8.19
C GLY A 77 0.83 13.97 -8.11
N HIS A 78 1.23 13.45 -6.94
CA HIS A 78 1.25 12.00 -6.73
C HIS A 78 0.57 11.63 -5.44
N LEU A 79 -0.03 10.46 -5.45
CA LEU A 79 -0.50 9.80 -4.24
C LEU A 79 0.34 8.55 -4.08
N VAL A 80 0.91 8.35 -2.89
CA VAL A 80 1.71 7.19 -2.60
C VAL A 80 1.03 6.41 -1.48
N CYS A 81 0.86 5.11 -1.67
CA CYS A 81 0.47 4.23 -0.58
C CYS A 81 1.68 3.36 -0.24
N ALA A 82 1.92 3.19 1.05
CA ALA A 82 3.07 2.45 1.54
C ALA A 82 2.63 1.53 2.66
N VAL A 83 3.07 0.29 2.59
CA VAL A 83 2.78 -0.70 3.63
C VAL A 83 4.09 -1.11 4.27
N HIS A 84 4.19 -0.86 5.56
CA HIS A 84 5.35 -1.20 6.36
C HIS A 84 5.03 -2.48 7.12
N ASP A 85 5.82 -3.52 6.88
CA ASP A 85 5.70 -4.75 7.65
C ASP A 85 7.02 -5.05 8.36
N PRO A 86 6.97 -5.86 9.43
CA PRO A 86 8.16 -6.08 10.26
C PRO A 86 9.12 -7.15 9.73
N SER A 87 8.84 -7.75 8.60
CA SER A 87 9.70 -8.79 8.05
C SER A 87 10.80 -8.18 7.18
N ASP A 88 11.99 -8.76 7.23
CA ASP A 88 13.08 -8.35 6.36
C ASP A 88 13.10 -9.12 5.04
N ARG A 89 12.13 -9.99 4.81
CA ARG A 89 12.05 -10.73 3.57
C ARG A 89 11.60 -9.83 2.43
N PRO A 90 12.26 -9.89 1.27
CA PRO A 90 11.83 -9.08 0.13
C PRO A 90 10.41 -9.43 -0.30
N PRO A 91 9.69 -8.48 -0.89
CA PRO A 91 8.39 -8.80 -1.48
C PRO A 91 8.59 -9.75 -2.67
N VAL A 92 7.58 -10.57 -2.91
CA VAL A 92 7.67 -11.58 -3.95
C VAL A 92 6.83 -11.16 -5.14
N VAL A 93 7.49 -11.06 -6.31
CA VAL A 93 6.81 -10.91 -7.58
C VAL A 93 7.01 -12.22 -8.31
N ASN A 94 5.92 -12.91 -8.57
CA ASN A 94 6.01 -14.23 -9.18
C ASN A 94 5.27 -14.23 -10.51
N HIS A 95 5.97 -13.85 -11.55
CA HIS A 95 5.37 -13.79 -12.88
C HIS A 95 5.17 -15.16 -13.50
N GLU A 96 5.90 -16.16 -13.01
CA GLU A 96 5.86 -17.49 -13.61
C GLU A 96 4.67 -18.30 -13.14
N ASP A 97 4.17 -17.98 -11.97
CA ASP A 97 3.06 -18.71 -11.39
C ASP A 97 1.85 -17.79 -11.30
N GLU A 98 1.29 -17.50 -12.45
CA GLU A 98 0.16 -16.59 -12.54
C GLU A 98 -1.09 -17.15 -11.88
N LEU A 99 -1.14 -18.44 -11.70
CA LEU A 99 -2.29 -19.08 -11.06
C LEU A 99 -2.22 -19.00 -9.55
N ALA A 100 -1.05 -18.72 -9.00
CA ALA A 100 -0.91 -18.57 -7.56
C ALA A 100 -1.46 -17.22 -7.13
N GLU A 101 -2.34 -17.23 -6.13
CA GLU A 101 -2.92 -15.98 -5.66
C GLU A 101 -1.89 -15.00 -5.15
N SER A 102 -0.83 -15.51 -4.52
CA SER A 102 0.20 -14.66 -3.96
C SER A 102 1.00 -13.92 -5.03
N GLY A 103 1.07 -14.47 -6.25
CA GLY A 103 1.79 -13.82 -7.32
C GLY A 103 1.00 -12.70 -7.98
N ARG A 104 -0.32 -12.73 -7.85
CA ARG A 104 -1.16 -11.74 -8.50
C ARG A 104 -1.05 -10.36 -7.87
N GLY A 105 -0.78 -10.30 -6.56
CA GLY A 105 -0.80 -9.05 -5.85
C GLY A 105 0.14 -8.03 -6.45
N LEU A 106 1.39 -8.41 -6.61
CA LEU A 106 2.37 -7.46 -7.14
C LEU A 106 2.23 -7.25 -8.64
N ASN A 107 1.72 -8.25 -9.38
CA ASN A 107 1.40 -8.04 -10.79
C ASN A 107 0.32 -6.98 -10.95
N LEU A 108 -0.67 -6.99 -10.07
CA LEU A 108 -1.73 -6.00 -10.10
C LEU A 108 -1.18 -4.61 -9.75
N VAL A 109 -0.26 -4.54 -8.80
CA VAL A 109 0.39 -3.28 -8.45
C VAL A 109 1.12 -2.71 -9.66
N GLU A 110 1.88 -3.55 -10.36
CA GLU A 110 2.58 -3.11 -11.57
C GLU A 110 1.62 -2.61 -12.64
N ALA A 111 0.45 -3.22 -12.74
CA ALA A 111 -0.51 -2.84 -13.76
C ALA A 111 -1.20 -1.52 -13.46
N LEU A 112 -1.45 -1.21 -12.20
CA LEU A 112 -2.29 -0.08 -11.83
C LEU A 112 -1.51 1.15 -11.36
N ALA A 113 -0.32 0.96 -10.79
CA ALA A 113 0.48 2.07 -10.28
C ALA A 113 1.40 2.61 -11.36
N VAL A 114 1.72 3.91 -11.29
CA VAL A 114 2.70 4.47 -12.22
C VAL A 114 4.12 4.10 -11.83
N ALA A 115 4.34 3.74 -10.57
CA ALA A 115 5.63 3.26 -10.09
C ALA A 115 5.39 2.49 -8.80
N TRP A 116 6.26 1.55 -8.51
CA TRP A 116 6.22 0.86 -7.22
C TRP A 116 7.64 0.40 -6.90
N GLY A 117 7.87 0.10 -5.63
CA GLY A 117 9.15 -0.38 -5.21
C GLY A 117 9.10 -0.80 -3.76
N TRP A 118 10.27 -1.12 -3.22
CA TRP A 118 10.37 -1.47 -1.82
C TRP A 118 11.75 -1.11 -1.31
N SER A 119 11.85 -0.95 0.01
CA SER A 119 13.12 -0.65 0.66
C SER A 119 13.21 -1.42 1.96
N PRO A 120 14.36 -2.00 2.26
CA PRO A 120 14.58 -2.55 3.59
C PRO A 120 14.71 -1.44 4.60
N LEU A 121 14.23 -1.70 5.79
CA LEU A 121 14.33 -0.78 6.92
C LEU A 121 15.07 -1.49 8.05
N ARG A 122 15.40 -0.73 9.10
CA ARG A 122 16.08 -1.33 10.23
C ARG A 122 15.26 -2.45 10.86
N THR A 123 13.95 -2.30 10.91
CA THR A 123 13.05 -3.26 11.53
C THR A 123 11.97 -3.73 10.57
N GLY A 124 12.37 -4.17 9.39
CA GLY A 124 11.40 -4.67 8.43
C GLY A 124 11.62 -4.07 7.06
N LYS A 125 10.52 -3.80 6.37
CA LYS A 125 10.58 -3.20 5.04
C LYS A 125 9.35 -2.37 4.78
N VAL A 126 9.45 -1.51 3.78
CA VAL A 126 8.30 -0.80 3.24
C VAL A 126 8.16 -1.14 1.77
N VAL A 127 6.93 -1.45 1.37
CA VAL A 127 6.56 -1.65 -0.03
C VAL A 127 5.60 -0.54 -0.38
N TRP A 128 5.84 0.15 -1.48
CA TRP A 128 5.07 1.34 -1.83
C TRP A 128 4.64 1.30 -3.29
N ALA A 129 3.58 2.05 -3.58
CA ALA A 129 3.08 2.23 -4.94
C ALA A 129 2.63 3.68 -5.09
N ALA A 130 2.89 4.27 -6.25
CA ALA A 130 2.58 5.65 -6.52
C ALA A 130 1.57 5.75 -7.65
N PHE A 131 0.68 6.73 -7.54
CA PHE A 131 -0.35 7.01 -8.53
C PHE A 131 -0.28 8.47 -8.91
N ALA A 132 -0.49 8.76 -10.19
CA ALA A 132 -0.54 10.14 -10.63
C ALA A 132 -1.88 10.75 -10.25
N VAL A 133 -1.84 11.93 -9.68
CA VAL A 133 -3.03 12.73 -9.45
C VAL A 133 -3.23 13.58 -10.69
N ASP A 134 -4.25 13.26 -11.47
CA ASP A 134 -4.49 13.97 -12.71
C ASP A 134 -5.07 15.34 -12.43
N SER A 135 -4.25 16.38 -12.60
CA SER A 135 -4.70 17.73 -12.34
C SER A 135 -5.82 18.17 -13.30
N ALA A 136 -5.90 17.56 -14.47
CA ALA A 136 -6.98 17.86 -15.40
C ALA A 136 -8.34 17.40 -14.86
N ALA A 137 -8.36 16.42 -13.99
CA ALA A 137 -9.58 15.93 -13.38
C ALA A 137 -10.21 16.93 -12.43
N HIS A 138 -9.50 17.97 -12.09
CA HIS A 138 -9.98 18.98 -11.14
C HIS A 138 -10.62 20.18 -11.84
N ARG A 139 -10.78 20.14 -13.12
CA ARG A 139 -11.39 21.22 -13.87
C ARG A 139 -12.87 21.02 -14.06
#